data_d06da7f37f8a2afa217d3cd4f0911543
#
_entry.id   d06da7f37f8a2afa217d3cd4f0911543
#
_cell.length_a   1.000
_cell.length_b   1.000
_cell.length_c   1.000
_cell.angle_alpha   90.00
_cell.angle_beta   90.00
_cell.angle_gamma   90.00
#
_symmetry.space_group_name_H-M   'P 1'
#
loop_
_entity.id
_entity.type
_entity.pdbx_description
1 polymer ?
#
loop_
_entity_poly.entity_id
_entity_poly.type
_entity_poly.pdbx_seq_one_letter_code
_entity_poly.pdbx_strand_id
1 'polypeptide(L)'
;MSGNREYKSDVFSMLMQDKERALQLYNVMNDSNYQNPEDVEMTTLDGGISLSVRNDASFVVDARLSIYEHQSTVCPNMPIRSLIYFSVILSDMLSDKKNKKMIGRNIYGKRLVKIPTPNFIVFYNGEEEQPEVQELKLSDAFEKPTDNPNLELKCKVYNINTGKNRKIMEACGWLNEYMLPLFYDFFQYL
;
A
#
# COMPACT_ATOMS: atom_id res chain seq x y z
N MET A 1 -11.08 15.19 17.00
CA MET A 1 -9.74 14.85 16.46
C MET A 1 -9.71 13.60 15.57
N SER A 2 -10.79 12.82 15.40
CA SER A 2 -10.83 11.68 14.46
C SER A 2 -10.93 12.11 12.98
N GLY A 3 -11.68 13.16 12.66
CA GLY A 3 -11.92 13.61 11.29
C GLY A 3 -10.69 13.98 10.47
N ASN A 4 -9.60 14.42 11.13
CA ASN A 4 -8.37 14.81 10.43
C ASN A 4 -7.52 13.61 9.95
N ARG A 5 -7.69 12.44 10.56
CA ARG A 5 -6.93 11.22 10.22
C ARG A 5 -7.54 10.48 9.03
N GLU A 6 -8.85 10.36 9.03
CA GLU A 6 -9.61 9.74 7.92
C GLU A 6 -9.43 10.55 6.64
N TYR A 7 -9.48 11.87 6.75
CA TYR A 7 -9.28 12.78 5.62
C TYR A 7 -7.92 12.60 4.92
N LYS A 8 -6.80 12.50 5.65
CA LYS A 8 -5.48 12.27 5.03
C LYS A 8 -5.41 10.96 4.26
N SER A 9 -5.94 9.89 4.85
CA SER A 9 -6.00 8.58 4.18
C SER A 9 -6.88 8.65 2.94
N ASP A 10 -8.03 9.31 3.00
CA ASP A 10 -8.93 9.46 1.86
C ASP A 10 -8.30 10.26 0.71
N VAL A 11 -7.60 11.36 1.02
CA VAL A 11 -6.88 12.14 0.01
C VAL A 11 -5.74 11.32 -0.60
N PHE A 12 -4.97 10.59 0.19
CA PHE A 12 -3.93 9.72 -0.33
C PHE A 12 -4.52 8.65 -1.28
N SER A 13 -5.62 8.00 -0.86
CA SER A 13 -6.33 7.02 -1.69
C SER A 13 -6.80 7.63 -3.01
N MET A 14 -7.37 8.84 -2.96
CA MET A 14 -7.83 9.56 -4.15
C MET A 14 -6.67 9.89 -5.11
N LEU A 15 -5.54 10.37 -4.59
CA LEU A 15 -4.35 10.68 -5.39
C LEU A 15 -3.77 9.43 -6.05
N MET A 16 -3.83 8.30 -5.35
CA MET A 16 -3.30 7.03 -5.84
C MET A 16 -4.22 6.30 -6.84
N GLN A 17 -5.44 6.79 -7.07
CA GLN A 17 -6.28 6.32 -8.19
C GLN A 17 -5.78 6.79 -9.55
N ASP A 18 -4.97 7.85 -9.57
CA ASP A 18 -4.28 8.31 -10.77
C ASP A 18 -3.12 7.37 -11.10
N LYS A 19 -3.21 6.69 -12.25
CA LYS A 19 -2.22 5.71 -12.70
C LYS A 19 -0.83 6.31 -12.93
N GLU A 20 -0.75 7.57 -13.36
CA GLU A 20 0.53 8.26 -13.55
C GLU A 20 1.25 8.46 -12.23
N ARG A 21 0.53 8.92 -11.20
CA ARG A 21 1.05 9.08 -9.83
C ARG A 21 1.43 7.74 -9.21
N ALA A 22 0.59 6.72 -9.37
CA ALA A 22 0.87 5.38 -8.90
C ALA A 22 2.14 4.82 -9.56
N LEU A 23 2.31 4.99 -10.87
CA LEU A 23 3.49 4.56 -11.61
C LEU A 23 4.75 5.32 -11.20
N GLN A 24 4.64 6.65 -11.02
CA GLN A 24 5.74 7.49 -10.57
C GLN A 24 6.25 7.03 -9.19
N LEU A 25 5.35 6.83 -8.24
CA LEU A 25 5.70 6.35 -6.91
C LEU A 25 6.26 4.92 -6.96
N TYR A 26 5.66 4.03 -7.77
CA TYR A 26 6.18 2.69 -8.00
C TYR A 26 7.63 2.71 -8.50
N ASN A 27 7.93 3.54 -9.49
CA ASN A 27 9.27 3.64 -10.07
C ASN A 27 10.31 4.04 -9.01
N VAL A 28 9.99 5.04 -8.19
CA VAL A 28 10.88 5.51 -7.12
C VAL A 28 11.12 4.44 -6.07
N MET A 29 10.06 3.73 -5.67
CA MET A 29 10.13 2.70 -4.63
C MET A 29 10.85 1.42 -5.07
N ASN A 30 10.94 1.17 -6.38
CA ASN A 30 11.53 -0.05 -6.94
C ASN A 30 12.77 0.21 -7.81
N ASP A 31 13.30 1.44 -7.85
CA ASP A 31 14.41 1.85 -8.73
C ASP A 31 14.15 1.42 -10.20
N SER A 32 12.93 1.63 -10.69
CA SER A 32 12.47 1.26 -12.03
C SER A 32 12.11 2.49 -12.86
N ASN A 33 11.84 2.31 -14.15
CA ASN A 33 11.54 3.40 -15.06
C ASN A 33 10.46 3.00 -16.10
N TYR A 34 9.33 2.50 -15.62
CA TYR A 34 8.16 2.23 -16.48
C TYR A 34 7.56 3.57 -16.92
N GLN A 35 7.17 3.66 -18.22
CA GLN A 35 6.70 4.92 -18.82
C GLN A 35 5.22 4.93 -19.14
N ASN A 36 4.58 3.76 -19.24
CA ASN A 36 3.20 3.64 -19.65
C ASN A 36 2.27 3.48 -18.43
N PRO A 37 1.44 4.50 -18.09
CA PRO A 37 0.50 4.39 -16.97
C PRO A 37 -0.51 3.24 -17.11
N GLU A 38 -0.78 2.78 -18.34
CA GLU A 38 -1.68 1.65 -18.57
C GLU A 38 -1.10 0.30 -18.12
N ASP A 39 0.20 0.24 -17.81
CA ASP A 39 0.81 -0.93 -17.17
C ASP A 39 0.41 -1.09 -15.71
N VAL A 40 -0.23 -0.06 -15.13
CA VAL A 40 -0.77 -0.09 -13.76
C VAL A 40 -2.14 -0.74 -13.76
N GLU A 41 -2.25 -1.90 -13.13
CA GLU A 41 -3.51 -2.61 -12.88
C GLU A 41 -3.96 -2.36 -11.45
N MET A 42 -4.99 -1.53 -11.26
CA MET A 42 -5.51 -1.17 -9.94
C MET A 42 -6.21 -2.35 -9.28
N THR A 43 -5.92 -2.58 -7.99
CA THR A 43 -6.49 -3.66 -7.18
C THR A 43 -6.98 -3.17 -5.81
N THR A 44 -7.14 -1.85 -5.66
CA THR A 44 -7.56 -1.21 -4.40
C THR A 44 -8.91 -1.77 -3.93
N LEU A 45 -9.01 -2.06 -2.62
CA LEU A 45 -10.22 -2.59 -1.99
C LEU A 45 -11.13 -1.44 -1.54
N ASP A 46 -12.32 -1.36 -2.10
CA ASP A 46 -13.29 -0.28 -1.85
C ASP A 46 -14.32 -0.61 -0.73
N GLY A 47 -14.02 -1.59 0.12
CA GLY A 47 -14.94 -1.98 1.19
C GLY A 47 -16.17 -2.73 0.66
N GLY A 48 -15.98 -3.91 0.07
CA GLY A 48 -17.08 -4.74 -0.45
C GLY A 48 -17.99 -5.32 0.65
N ILE A 49 -19.14 -5.82 0.23
CA ILE A 49 -20.27 -6.24 1.06
C ILE A 49 -19.95 -7.32 2.10
N SER A 50 -18.86 -8.09 1.94
CA SER A 50 -18.56 -9.27 2.76
C SER A 50 -17.57 -9.05 3.91
N LEU A 51 -16.61 -8.16 3.75
CA LEU A 51 -15.64 -7.76 4.78
C LEU A 51 -15.46 -6.26 4.61
N SER A 52 -15.69 -5.47 5.64
CA SER A 52 -15.44 -4.01 5.64
C SER A 52 -13.93 -3.71 5.55
N VAL A 53 -13.23 -4.39 4.62
CA VAL A 53 -11.80 -4.31 4.41
C VAL A 53 -11.53 -3.29 3.31
N ARG A 54 -10.90 -2.20 3.69
CA ARG A 54 -10.47 -1.13 2.79
C ARG A 54 -8.96 -0.92 2.98
N ASN A 55 -8.25 -0.76 1.88
CA ASN A 55 -6.87 -0.30 1.88
C ASN A 55 -6.73 1.01 1.09
N ASP A 56 -5.70 1.80 1.38
CA ASP A 56 -5.55 3.12 0.76
C ASP A 56 -5.23 3.01 -0.72
N ALA A 57 -4.26 2.17 -1.11
CA ALA A 57 -3.95 1.90 -2.51
C ALA A 57 -3.33 0.53 -2.70
N SER A 58 -3.74 -0.17 -3.76
CA SER A 58 -3.03 -1.35 -4.24
C SER A 58 -3.13 -1.48 -5.76
N PHE A 59 -2.05 -1.96 -6.36
CA PHE A 59 -1.96 -2.12 -7.81
C PHE A 59 -0.83 -3.09 -8.19
N VAL A 60 -0.91 -3.62 -9.40
CA VAL A 60 0.10 -4.51 -9.99
C VAL A 60 0.81 -3.81 -11.13
N VAL A 61 2.14 -3.86 -11.11
CA VAL A 61 3.01 -3.48 -12.23
C VAL A 61 4.03 -4.60 -12.39
N ASP A 62 4.20 -5.12 -13.59
CA ASP A 62 5.18 -6.16 -13.94
C ASP A 62 5.23 -7.33 -12.94
N ALA A 63 4.06 -7.93 -12.67
CA ALA A 63 3.88 -9.04 -11.74
C ALA A 63 4.33 -8.74 -10.28
N ARG A 64 4.39 -7.48 -9.87
CA ARG A 64 4.59 -7.05 -8.48
C ARG A 64 3.32 -6.36 -7.97
N LEU A 65 2.73 -6.90 -6.92
CA LEU A 65 1.59 -6.30 -6.22
C LEU A 65 2.12 -5.35 -5.14
N SER A 66 1.93 -4.06 -5.33
CA SER A 66 2.22 -3.03 -4.33
C SER A 66 0.96 -2.73 -3.53
N ILE A 67 1.07 -2.79 -2.19
CA ILE A 67 0.03 -2.38 -1.24
C ILE A 67 0.62 -1.24 -0.43
N TYR A 68 0.08 -0.04 -0.66
CA TYR A 68 0.54 1.22 -0.08
C TYR A 68 -0.50 1.74 0.89
N GLU A 69 -0.06 2.09 2.08
CA GLU A 69 -0.90 2.64 3.16
C GLU A 69 -0.33 3.96 3.64
N HIS A 70 -1.18 4.89 3.97
CA HIS A 70 -0.82 6.14 4.64
C HIS A 70 -1.19 6.07 6.13
N GLN A 71 -0.30 6.51 7.01
CA GLN A 71 -0.52 6.54 8.44
C GLN A 71 -0.09 7.88 9.05
N SER A 72 -0.98 8.57 9.74
CA SER A 72 -0.68 9.75 10.55
C SER A 72 -0.42 9.44 12.03
N THR A 73 -0.47 8.17 12.39
CA THR A 73 -0.14 7.67 13.74
C THR A 73 0.70 6.42 13.62
N VAL A 74 1.55 6.17 14.60
CA VAL A 74 2.31 4.92 14.67
C VAL A 74 1.35 3.74 14.82
N CYS A 75 1.43 2.78 13.92
CA CYS A 75 0.56 1.59 13.93
C CYS A 75 1.40 0.30 13.83
N PRO A 76 1.70 -0.36 14.95
CA PRO A 76 2.48 -1.61 14.96
C PRO A 76 1.73 -2.78 14.31
N ASN A 77 0.41 -2.66 14.14
CA ASN A 77 -0.43 -3.71 13.56
C ASN A 77 -0.46 -3.71 12.01
N MET A 78 0.37 -2.90 11.36
CA MET A 78 0.41 -2.84 9.89
C MET A 78 0.71 -4.19 9.23
N PRO A 79 1.59 -5.06 9.75
CA PRO A 79 1.78 -6.39 9.15
C PRO A 79 0.52 -7.26 9.18
N ILE A 80 -0.28 -7.21 10.25
CA ILE A 80 -1.56 -7.93 10.36
C ILE A 80 -2.56 -7.39 9.33
N ARG A 81 -2.70 -6.07 9.24
CA ARG A 81 -3.59 -5.41 8.26
C ARG A 81 -3.18 -5.77 6.84
N SER A 82 -1.89 -5.69 6.53
CA SER A 82 -1.34 -6.01 5.20
C SER A 82 -1.57 -7.47 4.81
N LEU A 83 -1.49 -8.40 5.76
CA LEU A 83 -1.82 -9.80 5.52
C LEU A 83 -3.30 -9.97 5.13
N ILE A 84 -4.20 -9.28 5.83
CA ILE A 84 -5.64 -9.31 5.52
C ILE A 84 -5.88 -8.74 4.11
N TYR A 85 -5.32 -7.56 3.79
CA TYR A 85 -5.48 -6.94 2.48
C TYR A 85 -4.96 -7.85 1.36
N PHE A 86 -3.75 -8.36 1.52
CA PHE A 86 -3.15 -9.28 0.55
C PHE A 86 -4.02 -10.52 0.33
N SER A 87 -4.56 -11.11 1.40
CA SER A 87 -5.40 -12.30 1.31
C SER A 87 -6.69 -12.04 0.52
N VAL A 88 -7.33 -10.90 0.73
CA VAL A 88 -8.55 -10.50 0.00
C VAL A 88 -8.22 -10.25 -1.48
N ILE A 89 -7.21 -9.42 -1.78
CA ILE A 89 -6.79 -9.12 -3.15
C ILE A 89 -6.42 -10.41 -3.90
N LEU A 90 -5.65 -11.29 -3.27
CA LEU A 90 -5.26 -12.56 -3.86
C LEU A 90 -6.47 -13.46 -4.12
N SER A 91 -7.41 -13.52 -3.20
CA SER A 91 -8.67 -14.26 -3.37
C SER A 91 -9.46 -13.73 -4.56
N ASP A 92 -9.57 -12.41 -4.70
CA ASP A 92 -10.26 -11.79 -5.82
C ASP A 92 -9.56 -12.07 -7.15
N MET A 93 -8.23 -11.94 -7.20
CA MET A 93 -7.44 -12.28 -8.37
C MET A 93 -7.59 -13.74 -8.82
N LEU A 94 -7.71 -14.67 -7.86
CA LEU A 94 -7.86 -16.10 -8.15
C LEU A 94 -9.28 -16.47 -8.55
N SER A 95 -10.30 -15.72 -8.09
CA SER A 95 -11.72 -15.96 -8.35
C SER A 95 -12.26 -15.13 -9.52
N ASP A 96 -11.58 -14.05 -9.92
CA ASP A 96 -12.07 -13.12 -10.93
C ASP A 96 -12.15 -13.77 -12.33
N LYS A 97 -13.37 -14.03 -12.76
CA LYS A 97 -13.69 -14.53 -14.11
C LYS A 97 -13.38 -13.51 -15.22
N LYS A 98 -13.20 -12.23 -14.88
CA LYS A 98 -12.87 -11.16 -15.84
C LYS A 98 -11.37 -11.06 -16.09
N ASN A 99 -10.55 -11.45 -15.13
CA ASN A 99 -9.10 -11.41 -15.28
C ASN A 99 -8.58 -12.63 -16.07
N LYS A 100 -8.51 -12.49 -17.39
CA LYS A 100 -8.06 -13.55 -18.32
C LYS A 100 -6.66 -14.10 -18.01
N LYS A 101 -5.80 -13.33 -17.32
CA LYS A 101 -4.45 -13.77 -16.92
C LYS A 101 -4.46 -14.84 -15.82
N MET A 102 -5.50 -14.85 -14.98
CA MET A 102 -5.64 -15.77 -13.85
C MET A 102 -6.72 -16.84 -14.07
N ILE A 103 -7.56 -16.71 -15.12
CA ILE A 103 -8.60 -17.69 -15.47
C ILE A 103 -7.98 -19.08 -15.68
N GLY A 104 -8.54 -20.08 -15.01
CA GLY A 104 -8.10 -21.48 -15.15
C GLY A 104 -6.91 -21.86 -14.27
N ARG A 105 -6.43 -20.99 -13.39
CA ARG A 105 -5.41 -21.34 -12.39
C ARG A 105 -6.07 -22.10 -11.25
N ASN A 106 -6.06 -23.43 -11.37
CA ASN A 106 -6.55 -24.31 -10.33
C ASN A 106 -5.49 -24.45 -9.23
N ILE A 107 -5.68 -23.75 -8.11
CA ILE A 107 -4.78 -23.83 -6.93
C ILE A 107 -4.75 -25.22 -6.29
N TYR A 108 -5.73 -26.05 -6.59
CA TYR A 108 -5.81 -27.45 -6.13
C TYR A 108 -5.22 -28.42 -7.17
N GLY A 109 -4.74 -27.89 -8.31
CA GLY A 109 -4.12 -28.70 -9.37
C GLY A 109 -2.67 -29.05 -9.05
N LYS A 110 -2.08 -29.88 -9.93
CA LYS A 110 -0.67 -30.33 -9.77
C LYS A 110 0.37 -29.29 -10.20
N ARG A 111 -0.04 -28.21 -10.89
CA ARG A 111 0.88 -27.17 -11.39
C ARG A 111 0.99 -26.02 -10.37
N LEU A 112 2.22 -25.57 -10.12
CA LEU A 112 2.45 -24.39 -9.30
C LEU A 112 1.79 -23.17 -9.95
N VAL A 113 0.91 -22.51 -9.19
CA VAL A 113 0.31 -21.22 -9.58
C VAL A 113 1.25 -20.09 -9.17
N LYS A 114 1.69 -19.29 -10.14
CA LYS A 114 2.46 -18.07 -9.86
C LYS A 114 1.51 -16.93 -9.54
N ILE A 115 1.84 -16.18 -8.50
CA ILE A 115 1.12 -14.99 -8.05
C ILE A 115 2.05 -13.78 -8.12
N PRO A 116 1.53 -12.54 -8.19
CA PRO A 116 2.38 -11.35 -8.12
C PRO A 116 3.18 -11.31 -6.81
N THR A 117 4.42 -10.84 -6.90
CA THR A 117 5.26 -10.66 -5.71
C THR A 117 4.72 -9.52 -4.87
N PRO A 118 4.31 -9.75 -3.61
CA PRO A 118 3.77 -8.68 -2.76
C PRO A 118 4.86 -7.76 -2.24
N ASN A 119 4.52 -6.46 -2.14
CA ASN A 119 5.33 -5.42 -1.53
C ASN A 119 4.45 -4.55 -0.64
N PHE A 120 4.77 -4.44 0.66
CA PHE A 120 3.98 -3.75 1.66
C PHE A 120 4.72 -2.51 2.13
N ILE A 121 4.16 -1.33 1.86
CA ILE A 121 4.77 -0.04 2.16
C ILE A 121 3.77 0.83 2.91
N VAL A 122 4.26 1.46 3.97
CA VAL A 122 3.52 2.43 4.77
C VAL A 122 4.24 3.78 4.67
N PHE A 123 3.50 4.81 4.30
CA PHE A 123 3.98 6.19 4.33
C PHE A 123 3.50 6.85 5.63
N TYR A 124 4.44 7.16 6.50
CA TYR A 124 4.16 7.79 7.78
C TYR A 124 4.34 9.31 7.70
N ASN A 125 3.30 10.03 8.16
CA ASN A 125 3.30 11.49 8.24
C ASN A 125 2.58 11.95 9.54
N GLY A 126 3.01 11.43 10.64
CA GLY A 126 2.47 11.80 11.94
C GLY A 126 3.38 12.80 12.70
N GLU A 127 2.90 13.20 13.87
CA GLU A 127 3.60 14.15 14.75
C GLU A 127 4.70 13.47 15.59
N GLU A 128 4.55 12.16 15.88
CA GLU A 128 5.56 11.42 16.64
C GLU A 128 6.85 11.28 15.84
N GLU A 129 7.98 11.53 16.49
CA GLU A 129 9.27 11.35 15.85
C GLU A 129 9.51 9.87 15.54
N GLN A 130 9.77 9.59 14.26
CA GLN A 130 10.03 8.25 13.77
C GLN A 130 11.32 8.23 12.93
N PRO A 131 12.04 7.09 12.87
CA PRO A 131 13.18 6.93 12.01
C PRO A 131 12.78 7.17 10.54
N GLU A 132 13.75 7.46 9.70
CA GLU A 132 13.52 7.71 8.28
C GLU A 132 12.91 6.50 7.57
N VAL A 133 13.40 5.30 7.90
CA VAL A 133 12.86 4.02 7.44
C VAL A 133 12.88 3.02 8.59
N GLN A 134 11.83 2.25 8.73
CA GLN A 134 11.77 1.11 9.67
C GLN A 134 11.08 -0.09 9.02
N GLU A 135 11.33 -1.28 9.54
CA GLU A 135 10.68 -2.53 9.14
C GLU A 135 9.83 -3.05 10.30
N LEU A 136 8.55 -3.34 10.02
CA LEU A 136 7.64 -4.03 10.94
C LEU A 136 7.46 -5.47 10.46
N LYS A 137 7.44 -6.41 11.40
CA LYS A 137 7.34 -7.85 11.12
C LYS A 137 6.05 -8.42 11.69
N LEU A 138 5.44 -9.35 10.96
CA LEU A 138 4.26 -10.06 11.44
C LEU A 138 4.57 -10.92 12.67
N SER A 139 5.76 -11.50 12.72
CA SER A 139 6.21 -12.32 13.84
C SER A 139 6.29 -11.58 15.17
N ASP A 140 6.44 -10.24 15.15
CA ASP A 140 6.43 -9.41 16.37
C ASP A 140 5.05 -9.40 17.06
N ALA A 141 3.99 -9.78 16.33
CA ALA A 141 2.63 -9.86 16.86
C ALA A 141 2.25 -11.28 17.37
N PHE A 142 3.16 -12.24 17.30
CA PHE A 142 2.84 -13.59 17.74
C PHE A 142 2.88 -13.70 19.28
N GLU A 143 1.85 -14.30 19.87
CA GLU A 143 1.77 -14.52 21.33
C GLU A 143 2.96 -15.33 21.86
N LYS A 144 3.49 -16.24 21.04
CA LYS A 144 4.71 -17.01 21.34
C LYS A 144 5.79 -16.64 20.35
N PRO A 145 6.83 -15.92 20.79
CA PRO A 145 7.98 -15.59 19.94
C PRO A 145 8.65 -16.84 19.35
N THR A 146 9.13 -16.72 18.12
CA THR A 146 9.88 -17.77 17.42
C THR A 146 10.90 -17.16 16.47
N ASP A 147 12.10 -17.74 16.43
CA ASP A 147 13.17 -17.31 15.53
C ASP A 147 12.98 -17.82 14.10
N ASN A 148 12.08 -18.80 13.91
CA ASN A 148 11.81 -19.39 12.60
C ASN A 148 10.29 -19.54 12.38
N PRO A 149 9.58 -18.42 12.10
CA PRO A 149 8.14 -18.44 11.84
C PRO A 149 7.81 -19.15 10.52
N ASN A 150 6.76 -19.98 10.52
CA ASN A 150 6.24 -20.56 9.28
C ASN A 150 5.51 -19.55 8.38
N LEU A 151 5.15 -18.39 8.94
CA LEU A 151 4.56 -17.26 8.23
C LEU A 151 5.28 -15.99 8.66
N GLU A 152 5.85 -15.30 7.71
CA GLU A 152 6.42 -13.96 7.92
C GLU A 152 5.94 -13.00 6.85
N LEU A 153 5.60 -11.79 7.27
CA LEU A 153 5.30 -10.65 6.41
C LEU A 153 6.01 -9.43 6.97
N LYS A 154 6.64 -8.67 6.10
CA LYS A 154 7.39 -7.46 6.46
C LYS A 154 6.78 -6.25 5.78
N CYS A 155 6.52 -5.20 6.56
CA CYS A 155 6.11 -3.91 6.06
C CYS A 155 7.27 -2.92 6.21
N LYS A 156 7.60 -2.19 5.16
CA LYS A 156 8.52 -1.05 5.25
C LYS A 156 7.74 0.23 5.50
N VAL A 157 8.10 0.94 6.55
CA VAL A 157 7.52 2.24 6.88
C VAL A 157 8.50 3.33 6.51
N TYR A 158 8.08 4.24 5.63
CA TYR A 158 8.85 5.40 5.21
C TYR A 158 8.28 6.65 5.85
N ASN A 159 9.10 7.33 6.65
CA ASN A 159 8.73 8.62 7.22
C ASN A 159 8.84 9.69 6.14
N ILE A 160 7.70 10.23 5.70
CA ILE A 160 7.62 11.24 4.64
C ILE A 160 7.45 12.67 5.19
N ASN A 161 7.68 12.89 6.48
CA ASN A 161 7.73 14.23 7.05
C ASN A 161 8.85 15.07 6.44
N THR A 162 8.71 16.38 6.53
CA THR A 162 9.67 17.35 5.98
C THR A 162 11.12 16.99 6.35
N GLY A 163 11.97 16.93 5.34
CA GLY A 163 13.40 16.60 5.48
C GLY A 163 13.73 15.12 5.52
N LYS A 164 12.74 14.23 5.55
CA LYS A 164 12.91 12.77 5.49
C LYS A 164 12.67 12.25 4.07
N ASN A 165 13.26 11.08 3.74
CA ASN A 165 13.10 10.37 2.47
C ASN A 165 13.08 11.29 1.22
N ARG A 166 14.07 12.18 1.11
CA ARG A 166 14.15 13.21 0.06
C ARG A 166 13.98 12.66 -1.35
N LYS A 167 14.56 11.49 -1.65
CA LYS A 167 14.45 10.85 -2.96
C LYS A 167 12.98 10.63 -3.36
N ILE A 168 12.15 10.15 -2.42
CA ILE A 168 10.72 9.93 -2.65
C ILE A 168 10.00 11.27 -2.84
N MET A 169 10.28 12.23 -1.96
CA MET A 169 9.62 13.53 -1.95
C MET A 169 9.97 14.40 -3.16
N GLU A 170 11.21 14.35 -3.64
CA GLU A 170 11.65 15.09 -4.83
C GLU A 170 11.11 14.46 -6.12
N ALA A 171 11.10 13.13 -6.20
CA ALA A 171 10.61 12.42 -7.36
C ALA A 171 9.07 12.46 -7.47
N CYS A 172 8.36 12.49 -6.34
CA CYS A 172 6.91 12.59 -6.27
C CYS A 172 6.47 13.94 -5.69
N GLY A 173 6.68 15.03 -6.44
CA GLY A 173 6.40 16.41 -5.98
C GLY A 173 4.98 16.59 -5.44
N TRP A 174 4.00 15.87 -5.98
CA TRP A 174 2.62 15.86 -5.50
C TRP A 174 2.47 15.33 -4.05
N LEU A 175 3.39 14.50 -3.56
CA LEU A 175 3.44 14.11 -2.14
C LEU A 175 3.77 15.32 -1.25
N ASN A 176 4.64 16.23 -1.70
CA ASN A 176 4.93 17.45 -0.96
C ASN A 176 3.70 18.35 -0.87
N GLU A 177 2.97 18.53 -1.98
CA GLU A 177 1.75 19.34 -2.01
C GLU A 177 0.70 18.74 -1.07
N TYR A 178 0.52 17.42 -1.10
CA TYR A 178 -0.36 16.70 -0.20
C TYR A 178 0.02 16.88 1.28
N MET A 179 1.32 17.06 1.59
CA MET A 179 1.83 17.22 2.96
C MET A 179 1.72 18.64 3.50
N LEU A 180 1.52 19.66 2.64
CA LEU A 180 1.42 21.05 3.07
C LEU A 180 0.09 21.32 3.79
N PRO A 181 0.11 22.07 4.92
CA PRO A 181 -1.11 22.44 5.66
C PRO A 181 -2.13 23.23 4.80
N LEU A 182 -1.70 23.90 3.73
CA LEU A 182 -2.53 24.70 2.85
C LEU A 182 -3.61 23.89 2.09
N PHE A 183 -3.40 22.59 1.88
CA PHE A 183 -4.46 21.72 1.35
C PHE A 183 -5.59 21.47 2.35
N TYR A 184 -5.32 21.64 3.66
CA TYR A 184 -6.35 21.51 4.69
C TYR A 184 -7.43 22.56 4.60
N ASP A 185 -7.05 23.80 4.25
CA ASP A 185 -7.99 24.92 4.21
C ASP A 185 -8.82 24.93 2.92
N PHE A 186 -8.28 24.44 1.80
CA PHE A 186 -8.96 24.47 0.51
C PHE A 186 -10.18 23.52 0.45
N PHE A 187 -10.10 22.34 1.08
CA PHE A 187 -11.18 21.35 1.07
C PHE A 187 -12.18 21.50 2.24
N GLN A 188 -11.95 22.40 3.20
CA GLN A 188 -12.98 22.75 4.19
C GLN A 188 -14.09 23.65 3.60
N TYR A 189 -13.90 24.17 2.38
CA TYR A 189 -14.84 25.07 1.72
C TYR A 189 -15.51 24.47 0.47
N LEU A 190 -15.33 23.19 0.18
CA LEU A 190 -16.05 22.42 -0.83
C LEU A 190 -17.00 21.42 -0.19
#